data_e9bbf3cf101fae3dfd063b0de80edfaf
#
_entry.id   e9bbf3cf101fae3dfd063b0de80edfaf
#
_cell.length_a   1.000
_cell.length_b   1.000
_cell.length_c   1.000
_cell.angle_alpha   90.00
_cell.angle_beta   90.00
_cell.angle_gamma   90.00
#
_symmetry.space_group_name_H-M   'P 1'
#
loop_
_entity.id
_entity.type
_entity.pdbx_description
1 polymer ?
#
loop_
_entity_poly.entity_id
_entity_poly.type
_entity_poly.pdbx_seq_one_letter_code
_entity_poly.pdbx_strand_id
1 'polypeptide(L)'
;PYGATLFMKDGADVQKGDMICEWDPYNAVIIAESEGKIVYESIIEGVTYREERDEQTGLAERVVIESKDKTKNPVIKIVNKDGDEVKAYNLPVAAHIMVKNNAKIHAGDILIKIPRAVGKTGGDITGGLPRVTELFEARNPSNPAIVSEIDGEVTFGKIKRGNREIIITSKDGDVRKYLVPLSRQIIVQENDYVRAGMALSDGAITPSDILRILGPTKVQEYIVNEVQEVYRMQGVKINDKHFEVIVRQMMSKVQIEDPGDTRFFEDQIVDKWEFMDVNDELYDKVVVEDAGDSQNVQPGQIISLRKLRDENSALKRRDMKLVKVRDIIPATS
;
A
#
# COMPACT_ATOMS: atom_id res chain seq x y z
N PRO A 1 11.92 6.07 -17.11
CA PRO A 1 10.65 5.40 -16.79
C PRO A 1 10.59 4.02 -17.45
N TYR A 2 9.88 3.06 -16.85
CA TYR A 2 9.65 1.75 -17.45
C TYR A 2 8.89 1.89 -18.78
N GLY A 3 9.34 1.17 -19.83
CA GLY A 3 8.81 1.29 -21.18
C GLY A 3 9.31 2.49 -21.99
N ALA A 4 10.32 3.21 -21.50
CA ALA A 4 10.98 4.26 -22.27
C ALA A 4 11.88 3.65 -23.36
N THR A 5 11.84 4.26 -24.56
CA THR A 5 12.77 3.94 -25.65
C THR A 5 14.01 4.80 -25.51
N LEU A 6 15.18 4.18 -25.41
CA LEU A 6 16.48 4.87 -25.37
C LEU A 6 17.05 4.93 -26.76
N PHE A 7 17.45 6.12 -27.22
CA PHE A 7 18.08 6.35 -28.53
C PHE A 7 19.60 6.35 -28.46
N MET A 8 20.16 6.51 -27.25
CA MET A 8 21.60 6.58 -27.01
C MET A 8 22.14 5.29 -26.37
N LYS A 9 23.35 4.93 -26.76
CA LYS A 9 24.08 3.82 -26.13
C LYS A 9 24.93 4.34 -24.98
N ASP A 10 25.27 3.46 -24.04
CA ASP A 10 26.17 3.80 -22.95
C ASP A 10 27.54 4.22 -23.50
N GLY A 11 28.07 5.36 -22.98
CA GLY A 11 29.34 5.95 -23.44
C GLY A 11 29.27 6.78 -24.73
N ALA A 12 28.07 7.01 -25.29
CA ALA A 12 27.91 7.88 -26.49
C ALA A 12 28.07 9.37 -26.13
N ASP A 13 28.78 10.12 -26.99
CA ASP A 13 28.85 11.56 -26.88
C ASP A 13 27.54 12.19 -27.31
N VAL A 14 26.96 13.05 -26.47
CA VAL A 14 25.69 13.74 -26.72
C VAL A 14 25.90 15.26 -26.81
N GLN A 15 25.20 15.90 -27.73
CA GLN A 15 25.18 17.35 -27.86
C GLN A 15 23.90 17.94 -27.25
N LYS A 16 23.94 19.22 -26.95
CA LYS A 16 22.77 19.92 -26.44
C LYS A 16 21.64 19.92 -27.49
N GLY A 17 20.50 19.31 -27.15
CA GLY A 17 19.35 19.18 -28.04
C GLY A 17 19.11 17.76 -28.55
N ASP A 18 20.04 16.84 -28.34
CA ASP A 18 19.84 15.44 -28.74
C ASP A 18 18.77 14.76 -27.89
N MET A 19 17.93 13.95 -28.55
CA MET A 19 16.90 13.17 -27.87
C MET A 19 17.53 11.93 -27.21
N ILE A 20 17.50 11.88 -25.89
CA ILE A 20 18.08 10.79 -25.11
C ILE A 20 17.11 9.63 -24.97
N CYS A 21 15.85 9.93 -24.60
CA CYS A 21 14.81 8.92 -24.44
C CYS A 21 13.43 9.50 -24.73
N GLU A 22 12.52 8.61 -25.07
CA GLU A 22 11.10 8.92 -25.31
C GLU A 22 10.24 7.96 -24.51
N TRP A 23 9.17 8.44 -23.89
CA TRP A 23 8.20 7.62 -23.17
C TRP A 23 6.79 8.17 -23.30
N ASP A 24 5.80 7.31 -23.13
CA ASP A 24 4.39 7.69 -23.08
C ASP A 24 4.00 8.07 -21.64
N PRO A 25 3.67 9.36 -21.34
CA PRO A 25 3.26 9.77 -20.00
C PRO A 25 1.82 9.38 -19.65
N TYR A 26 0.97 9.12 -20.65
CA TYR A 26 -0.46 8.86 -20.48
C TYR A 26 -0.78 7.40 -20.26
N ASN A 27 0.06 6.50 -20.74
CA ASN A 27 -0.11 5.06 -20.61
C ASN A 27 1.02 4.44 -19.79
N ALA A 28 0.67 3.47 -18.96
CA ALA A 28 1.63 2.49 -18.48
C ALA A 28 1.72 1.39 -19.53
N VAL A 29 2.92 0.88 -19.79
CA VAL A 29 3.12 -0.18 -20.78
C VAL A 29 3.61 -1.45 -20.11
N ILE A 30 3.20 -2.60 -20.63
CA ILE A 30 3.81 -3.89 -20.33
C ILE A 30 4.58 -4.32 -21.56
N ILE A 31 5.87 -4.55 -21.40
CA ILE A 31 6.79 -4.96 -22.47
C ILE A 31 7.17 -6.43 -22.34
N ALA A 32 7.45 -7.05 -23.48
CA ALA A 32 7.96 -8.42 -23.53
C ALA A 32 9.39 -8.46 -22.98
N GLU A 33 9.65 -9.32 -22.00
CA GLU A 33 11.00 -9.56 -21.48
C GLU A 33 11.74 -10.67 -22.23
N SER A 34 11.00 -11.50 -22.95
CA SER A 34 11.55 -12.65 -23.68
C SER A 34 11.03 -12.66 -25.12
N GLU A 35 11.80 -13.25 -26.02
CA GLU A 35 11.35 -13.54 -27.37
C GLU A 35 10.50 -14.81 -27.39
N GLY A 36 9.51 -14.82 -28.27
CA GLY A 36 8.67 -16.00 -28.44
C GLY A 36 7.43 -15.76 -29.29
N LYS A 37 6.49 -16.67 -29.17
CA LYS A 37 5.19 -16.60 -29.83
C LYS A 37 4.10 -16.29 -28.80
N ILE A 38 3.21 -15.37 -29.14
CA ILE A 38 2.07 -15.00 -28.30
C ILE A 38 0.99 -16.08 -28.37
N VAL A 39 0.50 -16.49 -27.20
CA VAL A 39 -0.69 -17.33 -27.04
C VAL A 39 -1.66 -16.63 -26.09
N TYR A 40 -2.90 -16.49 -26.53
CA TYR A 40 -3.98 -15.92 -25.74
C TYR A 40 -4.63 -17.00 -24.87
N GLU A 41 -4.75 -16.73 -23.59
CA GLU A 41 -5.50 -17.56 -22.66
C GLU A 41 -6.67 -16.76 -22.09
N SER A 42 -7.87 -17.30 -22.17
CA SER A 42 -9.11 -16.65 -21.68
C SER A 42 -9.41 -15.27 -22.29
N ILE A 43 -8.84 -14.95 -23.46
CA ILE A 43 -9.11 -13.71 -24.21
C ILE A 43 -10.18 -14.02 -25.27
N ILE A 44 -11.44 -13.72 -24.93
CA ILE A 44 -12.63 -14.04 -25.72
C ILE A 44 -13.36 -12.75 -26.06
N GLU A 45 -13.63 -12.53 -27.35
CA GLU A 45 -14.36 -11.37 -27.85
C GLU A 45 -15.79 -11.28 -27.26
N GLY A 46 -16.20 -10.11 -26.82
CA GLY A 46 -17.49 -9.86 -26.18
C GLY A 46 -17.62 -10.37 -24.74
N VAL A 47 -16.62 -11.11 -24.21
CA VAL A 47 -16.60 -11.63 -22.83
C VAL A 47 -15.51 -11.00 -21.99
N THR A 48 -14.27 -11.04 -22.48
CA THR A 48 -13.09 -10.49 -21.76
C THR A 48 -12.45 -9.31 -22.48
N TYR A 49 -12.68 -9.16 -23.77
CA TYR A 49 -12.29 -7.95 -24.53
C TYR A 49 -13.36 -7.57 -25.55
N ARG A 50 -13.35 -6.31 -25.99
CA ARG A 50 -14.10 -5.82 -27.14
C ARG A 50 -13.21 -5.01 -28.05
N GLU A 51 -13.56 -4.95 -29.33
CA GLU A 51 -12.92 -4.05 -30.27
C GLU A 51 -13.64 -2.69 -30.22
N GLU A 52 -12.89 -1.65 -29.86
CA GLU A 52 -13.33 -0.26 -29.89
C GLU A 52 -12.63 0.44 -31.06
N ARG A 53 -13.34 1.30 -31.78
CA ARG A 53 -12.73 2.18 -32.76
C ARG A 53 -12.38 3.49 -32.10
N ASP A 54 -11.10 3.82 -32.11
CA ASP A 54 -10.65 5.15 -31.70
C ASP A 54 -11.20 6.19 -32.73
N GLU A 55 -11.99 7.12 -32.24
CA GLU A 55 -12.60 8.17 -33.08
C GLU A 55 -11.57 9.14 -33.67
N GLN A 56 -10.39 9.27 -33.07
CA GLN A 56 -9.33 10.17 -33.51
C GLN A 56 -8.41 9.54 -34.55
N THR A 57 -8.04 8.28 -34.36
CA THR A 57 -7.10 7.57 -35.23
C THR A 57 -7.79 6.66 -36.24
N GLY A 58 -9.07 6.32 -36.04
CA GLY A 58 -9.83 5.39 -36.87
C GLY A 58 -9.37 3.93 -36.78
N LEU A 59 -8.38 3.63 -35.92
CA LEU A 59 -7.85 2.28 -35.74
C LEU A 59 -8.75 1.50 -34.77
N ALA A 60 -8.92 0.21 -35.06
CA ALA A 60 -9.59 -0.71 -34.12
C ALA A 60 -8.63 -1.14 -33.04
N GLU A 61 -8.95 -0.81 -31.80
CA GLU A 61 -8.18 -1.21 -30.63
C GLU A 61 -8.93 -2.29 -29.84
N ARG A 62 -8.19 -3.21 -29.24
CA ARG A 62 -8.76 -4.27 -28.40
C ARG A 62 -8.63 -3.90 -26.95
N VAL A 63 -9.74 -3.60 -26.32
CA VAL A 63 -9.81 -3.14 -24.94
C VAL A 63 -10.33 -4.28 -24.07
N VAL A 64 -9.61 -4.59 -22.99
CA VAL A 64 -10.02 -5.58 -21.98
C VAL A 64 -11.20 -5.02 -21.20
N ILE A 65 -12.30 -5.80 -21.14
CA ILE A 65 -13.49 -5.45 -20.38
C ILE A 65 -13.62 -6.33 -19.15
N GLU A 66 -14.35 -5.86 -18.15
CA GLU A 66 -14.67 -6.66 -16.98
C GLU A 66 -15.55 -7.86 -17.39
N SER A 67 -15.04 -9.07 -17.15
CA SER A 67 -15.79 -10.29 -17.44
C SER A 67 -16.88 -10.53 -16.39
N LYS A 68 -18.09 -10.85 -16.85
CA LYS A 68 -19.16 -11.33 -15.98
C LYS A 68 -18.82 -12.66 -15.30
N ASP A 69 -17.98 -13.47 -15.97
CA ASP A 69 -17.46 -14.72 -15.45
C ASP A 69 -16.08 -14.48 -14.79
N LYS A 70 -16.10 -14.35 -13.46
CA LYS A 70 -14.90 -14.06 -12.65
C LYS A 70 -13.86 -15.19 -12.65
N THR A 71 -14.13 -16.32 -13.29
CA THR A 71 -13.17 -17.41 -13.45
C THR A 71 -12.28 -17.23 -14.68
N LYS A 72 -12.65 -16.35 -15.61
CA LYS A 72 -11.95 -16.09 -16.86
C LYS A 72 -11.09 -14.83 -16.76
N ASN A 73 -9.89 -14.98 -16.24
CA ASN A 73 -8.90 -13.90 -16.25
C ASN A 73 -8.13 -13.92 -17.58
N PRO A 74 -8.13 -12.82 -18.34
CA PRO A 74 -7.39 -12.76 -19.58
C PRO A 74 -5.89 -12.70 -19.32
N VAL A 75 -5.13 -13.56 -20.00
CA VAL A 75 -3.67 -13.69 -19.88
C VAL A 75 -3.04 -13.79 -21.27
N ILE A 76 -1.93 -13.09 -21.46
CA ILE A 76 -1.05 -13.28 -22.62
C ILE A 76 0.13 -14.14 -22.19
N LYS A 77 0.34 -15.27 -22.88
CA LYS A 77 1.48 -16.14 -22.66
C LYS A 77 2.49 -15.99 -23.79
N ILE A 78 3.76 -15.98 -23.43
CA ILE A 78 4.87 -16.12 -24.39
C ILE A 78 5.33 -17.56 -24.35
N VAL A 79 5.30 -18.21 -25.51
CA VAL A 79 5.76 -19.59 -25.66
C VAL A 79 6.99 -19.65 -26.55
N ASN A 80 7.90 -20.55 -26.21
CA ASN A 80 9.11 -20.80 -26.94
C ASN A 80 8.81 -21.63 -28.22
N LYS A 81 9.82 -21.89 -29.05
CA LYS A 81 9.70 -22.73 -30.24
C LYS A 81 9.28 -24.17 -29.94
N ASP A 82 9.58 -24.64 -28.75
CA ASP A 82 9.26 -26.00 -28.28
C ASP A 82 7.84 -26.09 -27.67
N GLY A 83 7.11 -24.97 -27.57
CA GLY A 83 5.74 -24.88 -27.02
C GLY A 83 5.67 -24.70 -25.52
N ASP A 84 6.82 -24.57 -24.84
CA ASP A 84 6.86 -24.34 -23.41
C ASP A 84 6.55 -22.87 -23.07
N GLU A 85 5.80 -22.66 -21.99
CA GLU A 85 5.48 -21.34 -21.46
C GLU A 85 6.72 -20.70 -20.83
N VAL A 86 7.19 -19.60 -21.43
CA VAL A 86 8.34 -18.82 -20.93
C VAL A 86 7.87 -17.82 -19.88
N LYS A 87 6.81 -17.05 -20.19
CA LYS A 87 6.25 -16.05 -19.30
C LYS A 87 4.77 -15.81 -19.60
N ALA A 88 4.00 -15.48 -18.53
CA ALA A 88 2.60 -15.11 -18.62
C ALA A 88 2.38 -13.70 -18.07
N TYR A 89 1.57 -12.90 -18.76
CA TYR A 89 1.21 -11.54 -18.38
C TYR A 89 -0.28 -11.42 -18.16
N ASN A 90 -0.68 -11.03 -16.96
CA ASN A 90 -2.08 -10.78 -16.64
C ASN A 90 -2.53 -9.45 -17.25
N LEU A 91 -3.74 -9.43 -17.79
CA LEU A 91 -4.32 -8.25 -18.44
C LEU A 91 -5.28 -7.54 -17.49
N PRO A 92 -4.98 -6.31 -17.05
CA PRO A 92 -5.93 -5.51 -16.27
C PRO A 92 -7.09 -5.03 -17.13
N VAL A 93 -8.24 -4.74 -16.48
CA VAL A 93 -9.40 -4.12 -17.15
C VAL A 93 -8.99 -2.78 -17.75
N ALA A 94 -9.61 -2.42 -18.89
CA ALA A 94 -9.29 -1.26 -19.71
C ALA A 94 -7.85 -1.23 -20.28
N ALA A 95 -7.13 -2.33 -20.26
CA ALA A 95 -5.87 -2.47 -20.98
C ALA A 95 -6.11 -2.62 -22.48
N HIS A 96 -5.30 -1.93 -23.28
CA HIS A 96 -5.31 -2.01 -24.73
C HIS A 96 -4.29 -3.05 -25.19
N ILE A 97 -4.76 -4.09 -25.88
CA ILE A 97 -3.92 -5.19 -26.37
C ILE A 97 -3.29 -4.78 -27.69
N MET A 98 -1.96 -4.65 -27.72
CA MET A 98 -1.21 -4.19 -28.90
C MET A 98 -0.78 -5.33 -29.83
N VAL A 99 -0.67 -6.56 -29.33
CA VAL A 99 -0.18 -7.74 -30.06
C VAL A 99 -1.33 -8.62 -30.51
N LYS A 100 -1.13 -9.37 -31.60
CA LYS A 100 -2.10 -10.35 -32.11
C LYS A 100 -1.77 -11.75 -31.59
N ASN A 101 -2.81 -12.58 -31.47
CA ASN A 101 -2.60 -14.00 -31.16
C ASN A 101 -1.70 -14.66 -32.22
N ASN A 102 -0.82 -15.52 -31.78
CA ASN A 102 0.19 -16.19 -32.62
C ASN A 102 1.25 -15.28 -33.26
N ALA A 103 1.34 -14.00 -32.90
CA ALA A 103 2.40 -13.10 -33.37
C ALA A 103 3.75 -13.53 -32.77
N LYS A 104 4.81 -13.35 -33.53
CA LYS A 104 6.19 -13.45 -33.03
C LYS A 104 6.59 -12.11 -32.45
N ILE A 105 7.20 -12.12 -31.28
CA ILE A 105 7.64 -10.93 -30.58
C ILE A 105 9.12 -11.06 -30.18
N HIS A 106 9.76 -9.92 -29.99
CA HIS A 106 11.10 -9.77 -29.49
C HIS A 106 11.07 -9.14 -28.08
N ALA A 107 12.13 -9.36 -27.32
CA ALA A 107 12.30 -8.67 -26.05
C ALA A 107 12.30 -7.14 -26.27
N GLY A 108 11.49 -6.42 -25.50
CA GLY A 108 11.28 -4.98 -25.65
C GLY A 108 10.00 -4.55 -26.40
N ASP A 109 9.31 -5.48 -27.09
CA ASP A 109 8.06 -5.16 -27.76
C ASP A 109 6.95 -4.84 -26.77
N ILE A 110 6.13 -3.81 -27.06
CA ILE A 110 5.00 -3.44 -26.22
C ILE A 110 3.87 -4.46 -26.42
N LEU A 111 3.49 -5.15 -25.36
CA LEU A 111 2.39 -6.11 -25.36
C LEU A 111 1.06 -5.42 -25.11
N ILE A 112 1.02 -4.50 -24.13
CA ILE A 112 -0.19 -3.90 -23.58
C ILE A 112 0.09 -2.45 -23.24
N LYS A 113 -0.91 -1.59 -23.46
CA LYS A 113 -0.98 -0.21 -22.97
C LYS A 113 -2.11 -0.08 -21.96
N ILE A 114 -1.84 0.49 -20.81
CA ILE A 114 -2.83 0.71 -19.73
C ILE A 114 -2.95 2.21 -19.51
N PRO A 115 -4.09 2.84 -19.84
CA PRO A 115 -4.30 4.26 -19.57
C PRO A 115 -4.13 4.58 -18.08
N ARG A 116 -3.28 5.54 -17.73
CA ARG A 116 -2.98 5.88 -16.32
C ARG A 116 -4.20 6.44 -15.58
N ALA A 117 -5.14 7.05 -16.29
CA ALA A 117 -6.41 7.51 -15.73
C ALA A 117 -7.30 6.35 -15.24
N VAL A 118 -7.18 5.18 -15.85
CA VAL A 118 -7.97 3.99 -15.52
C VAL A 118 -7.27 3.11 -14.48
N GLY A 119 -5.93 3.14 -14.42
CA GLY A 119 -5.15 2.36 -13.45
C GLY A 119 -5.39 2.77 -11.99
N LYS A 120 -6.00 3.94 -11.74
CA LYS A 120 -6.46 4.37 -10.41
C LYS A 120 -7.92 4.02 -10.12
N THR A 121 -8.70 3.71 -11.13
CA THR A 121 -10.13 3.38 -11.03
C THR A 121 -10.39 1.93 -11.44
N GLY A 122 -9.62 0.99 -10.87
CA GLY A 122 -9.97 -0.44 -10.95
C GLY A 122 -11.35 -0.68 -10.35
N GLY A 123 -12.35 -0.50 -11.17
CA GLY A 123 -13.64 -1.20 -11.09
C GLY A 123 -14.48 -1.08 -9.85
N ASP A 124 -14.73 0.09 -9.30
CA ASP A 124 -15.99 0.28 -8.60
C ASP A 124 -16.61 1.62 -8.99
N ILE A 125 -17.61 1.55 -9.88
CA ILE A 125 -18.49 2.66 -10.25
C ILE A 125 -19.55 2.91 -9.13
N THR A 126 -19.28 2.58 -7.90
CA THR A 126 -19.92 3.24 -6.76
C THR A 126 -19.33 4.63 -6.55
N GLY A 127 -18.97 5.24 -7.67
CA GLY A 127 -18.50 6.60 -7.74
C GLY A 127 -19.62 7.56 -7.37
N GLY A 128 -19.36 8.45 -6.46
CA GLY A 128 -20.27 9.48 -6.06
C GLY A 128 -20.36 9.62 -4.54
N LEU A 129 -21.44 10.25 -4.09
CA LEU A 129 -21.69 10.50 -2.66
C LEU A 129 -21.58 9.25 -1.76
N PRO A 130 -22.00 8.05 -2.16
CA PRO A 130 -21.81 6.84 -1.35
C PRO A 130 -20.33 6.56 -1.03
N ARG A 131 -19.40 6.76 -1.98
CA ARG A 131 -17.97 6.56 -1.74
C ARG A 131 -17.39 7.57 -0.74
N VAL A 132 -17.83 8.84 -0.82
CA VAL A 132 -17.42 9.88 0.14
C VAL A 132 -17.87 9.52 1.56
N THR A 133 -19.10 9.05 1.71
CA THR A 133 -19.63 8.59 3.00
C THR A 133 -18.83 7.40 3.54
N GLU A 134 -18.54 6.41 2.71
CA GLU A 134 -17.73 5.25 3.06
C GLU A 134 -16.32 5.65 3.55
N LEU A 135 -15.68 6.61 2.88
CA LEU A 135 -14.37 7.12 3.26
C LEU A 135 -14.40 7.86 4.60
N PHE A 136 -15.38 8.74 4.83
CA PHE A 136 -15.50 9.47 6.10
C PHE A 136 -15.98 8.62 7.27
N GLU A 137 -16.68 7.54 7.02
CA GLU A 137 -17.03 6.56 8.04
C GLU A 137 -15.93 5.50 8.25
N ALA A 138 -14.84 5.54 7.44
CA ALA A 138 -13.75 4.58 7.43
C ALA A 138 -14.24 3.12 7.34
N ARG A 139 -15.33 2.88 6.57
CA ARG A 139 -15.87 1.55 6.35
C ARG A 139 -14.95 0.73 5.45
N ASN A 140 -14.97 -0.57 5.66
CA ASN A 140 -14.34 -1.49 4.72
C ASN A 140 -15.14 -1.49 3.41
N PRO A 141 -14.48 -1.29 2.26
CA PRO A 141 -15.15 -1.35 0.97
C PRO A 141 -15.73 -2.75 0.71
N SER A 142 -16.76 -2.84 -0.12
CA SER A 142 -17.37 -4.11 -0.51
C SER A 142 -16.41 -5.04 -1.24
N ASN A 143 -15.44 -4.46 -1.95
CA ASN A 143 -14.38 -5.17 -2.67
C ASN A 143 -13.00 -4.63 -2.24
N PRO A 144 -12.46 -5.04 -1.06
CA PRO A 144 -11.17 -4.55 -0.59
C PRO A 144 -10.02 -5.12 -1.43
N ALA A 145 -9.08 -4.28 -1.83
CA ALA A 145 -7.84 -4.72 -2.45
C ALA A 145 -6.94 -5.43 -1.44
N ILE A 146 -6.15 -6.39 -1.89
CA ILE A 146 -5.07 -6.97 -1.09
C ILE A 146 -3.85 -6.08 -1.29
N VAL A 147 -3.24 -5.64 -0.19
CA VAL A 147 -2.15 -4.66 -0.17
C VAL A 147 -0.87 -5.32 0.32
N SER A 148 0.28 -4.90 -0.20
CA SER A 148 1.58 -5.34 0.33
C SER A 148 1.87 -4.68 1.67
N GLU A 149 2.34 -5.46 2.65
CA GLU A 149 2.80 -4.96 3.95
C GLU A 149 4.28 -4.57 3.94
N ILE A 150 5.07 -5.11 3.00
CA ILE A 150 6.51 -4.88 2.91
C ILE A 150 6.91 -4.46 1.50
N ASP A 151 8.07 -3.82 1.41
CA ASP A 151 8.73 -3.53 0.14
C ASP A 151 9.43 -4.79 -0.35
N GLY A 152 9.28 -5.15 -1.63
CA GLY A 152 9.98 -6.33 -2.14
C GLY A 152 9.63 -6.70 -3.57
N GLU A 153 10.23 -7.78 -4.02
CA GLU A 153 10.02 -8.37 -5.34
C GLU A 153 8.90 -9.41 -5.28
N VAL A 154 8.01 -9.35 -6.27
CA VAL A 154 6.85 -10.23 -6.39
C VAL A 154 7.23 -11.53 -7.08
N THR A 155 6.86 -12.66 -6.48
CA THR A 155 6.90 -13.97 -7.12
C THR A 155 5.57 -14.68 -6.96
N PHE A 156 5.13 -15.42 -7.98
CA PHE A 156 3.89 -16.17 -7.91
C PHE A 156 4.12 -17.58 -7.38
N GLY A 157 3.39 -17.93 -6.35
CA GLY A 157 3.35 -19.27 -5.79
C GLY A 157 2.30 -20.17 -6.45
N LYS A 158 2.07 -21.31 -5.83
CA LYS A 158 1.09 -22.32 -6.31
C LYS A 158 -0.34 -21.84 -6.04
N ILE A 159 -1.26 -22.29 -6.90
CA ILE A 159 -2.69 -22.14 -6.68
C ILE A 159 -3.13 -23.12 -5.59
N LYS A 160 -3.67 -22.60 -4.48
CA LYS A 160 -4.18 -23.38 -3.35
C LYS A 160 -5.67 -23.07 -3.12
N ARG A 161 -6.51 -24.08 -3.21
CA ARG A 161 -7.96 -23.98 -2.91
C ARG A 161 -8.66 -22.80 -3.60
N GLY A 162 -8.37 -22.55 -4.89
CA GLY A 162 -8.99 -21.46 -5.65
C GLY A 162 -8.39 -20.06 -5.37
N ASN A 163 -7.28 -19.99 -4.62
CA ASN A 163 -6.52 -18.75 -4.39
C ASN A 163 -5.14 -18.88 -5.00
N ARG A 164 -4.65 -17.82 -5.64
CA ARG A 164 -3.26 -17.71 -6.09
C ARG A 164 -2.41 -17.16 -4.96
N GLU A 165 -1.31 -17.82 -4.66
CA GLU A 165 -0.33 -17.34 -3.69
C GLU A 165 0.58 -16.31 -4.36
N ILE A 166 0.68 -15.12 -3.77
CA ILE A 166 1.66 -14.08 -4.14
C ILE A 166 2.66 -14.01 -3.01
N ILE A 167 3.93 -14.10 -3.34
CA ILE A 167 5.04 -14.06 -2.38
C ILE A 167 5.81 -12.78 -2.64
N ILE A 168 6.01 -11.98 -1.61
CA ILE A 168 6.83 -10.78 -1.67
C ILE A 168 8.07 -11.01 -0.81
N THR A 169 9.24 -10.83 -1.42
CA THR A 169 10.53 -11.01 -0.77
C THR A 169 11.23 -9.66 -0.68
N SER A 170 11.47 -9.21 0.55
CA SER A 170 12.23 -7.98 0.82
C SER A 170 13.72 -8.20 0.56
N LYS A 171 14.46 -7.11 0.35
CA LYS A 171 15.93 -7.12 0.28
C LYS A 171 16.59 -7.60 1.56
N ASP A 172 15.91 -7.44 2.70
CA ASP A 172 16.39 -7.85 4.03
C ASP A 172 16.13 -9.35 4.31
N GLY A 173 15.48 -10.06 3.37
CA GLY A 173 15.18 -11.49 3.46
C GLY A 173 13.82 -11.81 4.08
N ASP A 174 13.04 -10.81 4.45
CA ASP A 174 11.67 -11.02 4.91
C ASP A 174 10.77 -11.49 3.77
N VAL A 175 9.95 -12.51 4.06
CA VAL A 175 9.04 -13.09 3.08
C VAL A 175 7.61 -13.01 3.60
N ARG A 176 6.73 -12.38 2.84
CA ARG A 176 5.28 -12.32 3.10
C ARG A 176 4.52 -13.04 1.99
N LYS A 177 3.49 -13.77 2.39
CA LYS A 177 2.64 -14.56 1.48
C LYS A 177 1.21 -14.07 1.53
N TYR A 178 0.67 -13.74 0.37
CA TYR A 178 -0.70 -13.26 0.21
C TYR A 178 -1.50 -14.25 -0.62
N LEU A 179 -2.73 -14.53 -0.22
CA LEU A 179 -3.64 -15.41 -0.94
C LEU A 179 -4.70 -14.57 -1.65
N VAL A 180 -4.60 -14.47 -2.96
CA VAL A 180 -5.54 -13.72 -3.80
C VAL A 180 -6.53 -14.69 -4.43
N PRO A 181 -7.85 -14.54 -4.20
CA PRO A 181 -8.85 -15.36 -4.87
C PRO A 181 -8.74 -15.22 -6.39
N LEU A 182 -8.90 -16.33 -7.12
CA LEU A 182 -8.87 -16.33 -8.59
C LEU A 182 -9.99 -15.46 -9.22
N SER A 183 -11.03 -15.15 -8.45
CA SER A 183 -12.09 -14.22 -8.86
C SER A 183 -11.65 -12.75 -8.88
N ARG A 184 -10.48 -12.44 -8.32
CA ARG A 184 -9.90 -11.10 -8.31
C ARG A 184 -8.80 -10.98 -9.33
N GLN A 185 -8.76 -9.84 -9.99
CA GLN A 185 -7.69 -9.55 -10.92
C GLN A 185 -6.42 -9.17 -10.17
N ILE A 186 -5.30 -9.75 -10.57
CA ILE A 186 -3.98 -9.41 -10.05
C ILE A 186 -3.43 -8.28 -10.90
N ILE A 187 -2.99 -7.19 -10.27
CA ILE A 187 -2.48 -5.99 -10.94
C ILE A 187 -0.97 -6.07 -11.15
N VAL A 188 -0.27 -6.81 -10.28
CA VAL A 188 1.19 -6.95 -10.32
C VAL A 188 1.63 -8.11 -11.22
N GLN A 189 2.85 -8.02 -11.72
CA GLN A 189 3.47 -9.07 -12.54
C GLN A 189 4.57 -9.79 -11.75
N GLU A 190 5.03 -10.90 -12.27
CA GLU A 190 6.18 -11.62 -11.70
C GLU A 190 7.46 -10.80 -11.87
N ASN A 191 8.28 -10.73 -10.81
CA ASN A 191 9.49 -9.93 -10.67
C ASN A 191 9.23 -8.40 -10.62
N ASP A 192 7.99 -7.96 -10.46
CA ASP A 192 7.72 -6.55 -10.17
C ASP A 192 8.21 -6.17 -8.77
N TYR A 193 8.77 -4.97 -8.63
CA TYR A 193 9.10 -4.42 -7.32
C TYR A 193 7.91 -3.62 -6.77
N VAL A 194 7.34 -4.07 -5.67
CA VAL A 194 6.23 -3.41 -4.98
C VAL A 194 6.71 -2.72 -3.71
N ARG A 195 6.03 -1.63 -3.35
CA ARG A 195 6.25 -0.93 -2.09
C ARG A 195 5.15 -1.26 -1.09
N ALA A 196 5.46 -1.14 0.19
CA ALA A 196 4.47 -1.24 1.25
C ALA A 196 3.28 -0.29 0.98
N GLY A 197 2.06 -0.78 1.17
CA GLY A 197 0.83 -0.04 0.86
C GLY A 197 0.39 -0.10 -0.61
N MET A 198 1.13 -0.75 -1.51
CA MET A 198 0.73 -0.91 -2.91
C MET A 198 -0.27 -2.06 -3.07
N ALA A 199 -1.33 -1.84 -3.86
CA ALA A 199 -2.32 -2.87 -4.15
C ALA A 199 -1.76 -3.98 -5.04
N LEU A 200 -1.98 -5.24 -4.66
CA LEU A 200 -1.62 -6.43 -5.41
C LEU A 200 -2.78 -6.95 -6.28
N SER A 201 -4.00 -6.67 -5.86
CA SER A 201 -5.22 -7.04 -6.57
C SER A 201 -6.10 -5.83 -6.83
N ASP A 202 -7.06 -5.97 -7.74
CA ASP A 202 -8.13 -5.01 -7.95
C ASP A 202 -8.96 -4.79 -6.68
N GLY A 203 -9.63 -3.64 -6.61
CA GLY A 203 -10.46 -3.22 -5.49
C GLY A 203 -9.98 -1.92 -4.83
N ALA A 204 -10.75 -1.46 -3.86
CA ALA A 204 -10.43 -0.25 -3.11
C ALA A 204 -9.54 -0.58 -1.90
N ILE A 205 -8.51 0.23 -1.67
CA ILE A 205 -7.65 0.05 -0.50
C ILE A 205 -8.43 0.49 0.75
N THR A 206 -8.34 -0.30 1.81
CA THR A 206 -8.99 0.06 3.09
C THR A 206 -8.17 1.12 3.83
N PRO A 207 -8.81 2.17 4.39
CA PRO A 207 -8.09 3.15 5.19
C PRO A 207 -7.35 2.53 6.39
N SER A 208 -7.92 1.47 6.97
CA SER A 208 -7.31 0.73 8.09
C SER A 208 -5.98 0.07 7.71
N ASP A 209 -5.87 -0.49 6.50
CA ASP A 209 -4.61 -1.09 6.03
C ASP A 209 -3.55 -0.03 5.81
N ILE A 210 -3.92 1.13 5.23
CA ILE A 210 -2.99 2.25 5.06
C ILE A 210 -2.50 2.76 6.41
N LEU A 211 -3.40 2.89 7.41
CA LEU A 211 -3.04 3.30 8.76
C LEU A 211 -2.02 2.35 9.38
N ARG A 212 -2.27 1.05 9.29
CA ARG A 212 -1.42 0.00 9.87
C ARG A 212 -0.05 -0.07 9.18
N ILE A 213 -0.01 0.07 7.85
CA ILE A 213 1.22 -0.15 7.06
C ILE A 213 2.03 1.14 6.92
N LEU A 214 1.38 2.25 6.60
CA LEU A 214 2.04 3.51 6.21
C LEU A 214 1.92 4.61 7.27
N GLY A 215 1.10 4.39 8.31
CA GLY A 215 0.90 5.31 9.42
C GLY A 215 -0.10 6.43 9.16
N PRO A 216 -0.31 7.30 10.19
CA PRO A 216 -1.41 8.26 10.21
C PRO A 216 -1.30 9.35 9.13
N THR A 217 -0.11 9.82 8.80
CA THR A 217 0.09 10.87 7.79
C THR A 217 -0.37 10.40 6.40
N LYS A 218 -0.05 9.15 6.04
CA LYS A 218 -0.41 8.61 4.73
C LYS A 218 -1.91 8.30 4.60
N VAL A 219 -2.57 7.90 5.67
CA VAL A 219 -4.02 7.71 5.63
C VAL A 219 -4.76 9.05 5.48
N GLN A 220 -4.25 10.13 6.09
CA GLN A 220 -4.81 11.47 5.91
C GLN A 220 -4.70 11.92 4.44
N GLU A 221 -3.51 11.81 3.84
CA GLU A 221 -3.30 12.11 2.41
C GLU A 221 -4.23 11.27 1.53
N TYR A 222 -4.35 9.99 1.82
CA TYR A 222 -5.20 9.07 1.06
C TYR A 222 -6.67 9.49 1.08
N ILE A 223 -7.24 9.72 2.27
CA ILE A 223 -8.66 10.09 2.40
C ILE A 223 -8.95 11.41 1.68
N VAL A 224 -8.10 12.43 1.85
CA VAL A 224 -8.28 13.73 1.18
C VAL A 224 -8.23 13.57 -0.34
N ASN A 225 -7.25 12.82 -0.86
CA ASN A 225 -7.09 12.60 -2.29
C ASN A 225 -8.27 11.84 -2.89
N GLU A 226 -8.71 10.74 -2.27
CA GLU A 226 -9.84 9.94 -2.73
C GLU A 226 -11.15 10.75 -2.75
N VAL A 227 -11.42 11.50 -1.68
CA VAL A 227 -12.61 12.37 -1.62
C VAL A 227 -12.56 13.45 -2.71
N GLN A 228 -11.39 14.09 -2.91
CA GLN A 228 -11.20 15.07 -3.97
C GLN A 228 -11.38 14.46 -5.37
N GLU A 229 -10.90 13.25 -5.59
CA GLU A 229 -11.07 12.57 -6.87
C GLU A 229 -12.55 12.37 -7.20
N VAL A 230 -13.35 11.91 -6.22
CA VAL A 230 -14.80 11.76 -6.40
C VAL A 230 -15.47 13.09 -6.77
N TYR A 231 -15.15 14.18 -6.08
CA TYR A 231 -15.73 15.50 -6.40
C TYR A 231 -15.25 16.05 -7.76
N ARG A 232 -13.97 15.84 -8.10
CA ARG A 232 -13.43 16.24 -9.42
C ARG A 232 -14.09 15.50 -10.57
N MET A 233 -14.37 14.20 -10.41
CA MET A 233 -15.13 13.43 -11.41
C MET A 233 -16.54 13.99 -11.64
N GLN A 234 -17.15 14.60 -10.63
CA GLN A 234 -18.45 15.27 -10.73
C GLN A 234 -18.35 16.75 -11.18
N GLY A 235 -17.15 17.23 -11.51
CA GLY A 235 -16.92 18.61 -11.94
C GLY A 235 -16.96 19.64 -10.80
N VAL A 236 -17.02 19.20 -9.55
CA VAL A 236 -17.08 20.06 -8.36
C VAL A 236 -15.67 20.37 -7.87
N LYS A 237 -15.35 21.66 -7.68
CA LYS A 237 -14.08 22.12 -7.11
C LYS A 237 -14.28 22.55 -5.68
N ILE A 238 -13.65 21.84 -4.74
CA ILE A 238 -13.67 22.13 -3.30
C ILE A 238 -12.22 22.28 -2.83
N ASN A 239 -11.97 23.20 -1.89
CA ASN A 239 -10.64 23.36 -1.32
C ASN A 239 -10.36 22.21 -0.33
N ASP A 240 -9.16 21.65 -0.38
CA ASP A 240 -8.71 20.53 0.45
C ASP A 240 -8.88 20.78 1.94
N LYS A 241 -8.75 22.03 2.39
CA LYS A 241 -8.89 22.41 3.80
C LYS A 241 -10.21 22.00 4.44
N HIS A 242 -11.30 21.95 3.67
CA HIS A 242 -12.60 21.50 4.18
C HIS A 242 -12.58 20.02 4.55
N PHE A 243 -11.89 19.21 3.78
CA PHE A 243 -11.72 17.76 4.07
C PHE A 243 -10.67 17.53 5.15
N GLU A 244 -9.58 18.28 5.15
CA GLU A 244 -8.52 18.19 6.16
C GLU A 244 -9.05 18.42 7.58
N VAL A 245 -9.99 19.36 7.78
CA VAL A 245 -10.63 19.60 9.09
C VAL A 245 -11.42 18.39 9.55
N ILE A 246 -12.16 17.73 8.62
CA ILE A 246 -12.93 16.52 8.94
C ILE A 246 -11.99 15.37 9.28
N VAL A 247 -10.96 15.15 8.46
CA VAL A 247 -9.99 14.08 8.67
C VAL A 247 -9.23 14.27 9.98
N ARG A 248 -8.86 15.51 10.32
CA ARG A 248 -8.26 15.82 11.63
C ARG A 248 -9.17 15.41 12.78
N GLN A 249 -10.48 15.62 12.67
CA GLN A 249 -11.44 15.23 13.69
C GLN A 249 -11.60 13.69 13.76
N MET A 250 -11.57 12.99 12.62
CA MET A 250 -11.56 11.53 12.59
C MET A 250 -10.36 10.93 13.31
N MET A 251 -9.20 11.61 13.26
CA MET A 251 -7.94 11.18 13.87
C MET A 251 -7.72 11.76 15.28
N SER A 252 -8.79 12.22 15.95
CA SER A 252 -8.72 12.82 17.29
C SER A 252 -8.60 11.81 18.43
N LYS A 253 -8.91 10.55 18.16
CA LYS A 253 -8.89 9.45 19.13
C LYS A 253 -7.78 8.47 18.81
N VAL A 254 -7.24 7.83 19.85
CA VAL A 254 -6.28 6.75 19.79
C VAL A 254 -6.75 5.58 20.64
N GLN A 255 -6.42 4.37 20.26
CA GLN A 255 -6.65 3.16 21.05
C GLN A 255 -5.35 2.78 21.74
N ILE A 256 -5.42 2.50 23.01
CA ILE A 256 -4.25 2.10 23.82
C ILE A 256 -3.94 0.64 23.53
N GLU A 257 -2.74 0.34 23.03
CA GLU A 257 -2.24 -1.03 22.83
C GLU A 257 -1.59 -1.56 24.10
N ASP A 258 -0.70 -0.79 24.71
CA ASP A 258 -0.07 -1.13 25.99
C ASP A 258 -0.16 0.09 26.93
N PRO A 259 -0.85 -0.04 28.08
CA PRO A 259 -0.99 1.07 29.02
C PRO A 259 0.31 1.40 29.77
N GLY A 260 1.31 0.51 29.80
CA GLY A 260 2.54 0.70 30.56
C GLY A 260 2.26 1.02 32.03
N ASP A 261 2.96 2.04 32.55
CA ASP A 261 2.79 2.56 33.94
C ASP A 261 1.77 3.72 34.04
N THR A 262 0.97 3.94 32.98
CA THR A 262 -0.05 5.00 32.97
C THR A 262 -1.34 4.57 33.66
N ARG A 263 -2.29 5.51 33.75
CA ARG A 263 -3.65 5.24 34.30
C ARG A 263 -4.60 4.63 33.25
N PHE A 264 -4.16 4.40 32.03
CA PHE A 264 -5.00 3.86 30.96
C PHE A 264 -5.19 2.35 31.10
N PHE A 265 -6.18 1.84 30.40
CA PHE A 265 -6.43 0.40 30.25
C PHE A 265 -6.15 -0.05 28.82
N GLU A 266 -5.78 -1.30 28.66
CA GLU A 266 -5.65 -1.95 27.35
C GLU A 266 -6.95 -1.83 26.56
N ASP A 267 -6.86 -1.57 25.25
CA ASP A 267 -7.98 -1.33 24.32
C ASP A 267 -8.85 -0.10 24.63
N GLN A 268 -8.47 0.76 25.58
CA GLN A 268 -9.19 1.98 25.89
C GLN A 268 -9.05 2.98 24.73
N ILE A 269 -10.17 3.60 24.33
CA ILE A 269 -10.16 4.69 23.34
C ILE A 269 -10.13 6.02 24.10
N VAL A 270 -9.07 6.79 23.89
CA VAL A 270 -8.84 8.07 24.55
C VAL A 270 -8.63 9.20 23.53
N ASP A 271 -8.72 10.43 23.98
CA ASP A 271 -8.36 11.58 23.16
C ASP A 271 -6.84 11.65 22.97
N LYS A 272 -6.41 11.95 21.74
CA LYS A 272 -4.98 12.00 21.40
C LYS A 272 -4.21 12.99 22.29
N TRP A 273 -4.82 14.10 22.64
CA TRP A 273 -4.19 15.11 23.50
C TRP A 273 -4.08 14.61 24.94
N GLU A 274 -5.13 13.98 25.48
CA GLU A 274 -5.10 13.39 26.82
C GLU A 274 -4.02 12.28 26.90
N PHE A 275 -3.90 11.47 25.85
CA PHE A 275 -2.84 10.45 25.75
C PHE A 275 -1.43 11.07 25.80
N MET A 276 -1.22 12.17 25.06
CA MET A 276 0.06 12.87 25.06
C MET A 276 0.35 13.52 26.40
N ASP A 277 -0.63 14.22 27.00
CA ASP A 277 -0.49 14.88 28.30
C ASP A 277 -0.13 13.89 29.41
N VAL A 278 -0.77 12.71 29.44
CA VAL A 278 -0.49 11.68 30.44
C VAL A 278 0.93 11.09 30.26
N ASN A 279 1.35 10.88 29.01
CA ASN A 279 2.72 10.41 28.75
C ASN A 279 3.76 11.51 29.08
N ASP A 280 3.47 12.77 28.81
CA ASP A 280 4.34 13.90 29.17
C ASP A 280 4.46 14.08 30.68
N GLU A 281 3.38 13.81 31.45
CA GLU A 281 3.44 13.80 32.92
C GLU A 281 4.39 12.75 33.49
N LEU A 282 4.69 11.68 32.75
CA LEU A 282 5.63 10.64 33.16
C LEU A 282 7.09 11.01 32.89
N TYR A 283 7.32 12.05 32.11
CA TYR A 283 8.67 12.54 31.82
C TYR A 283 9.40 12.89 33.13
N ASP A 284 10.67 12.55 33.24
CA ASP A 284 11.48 12.71 34.47
C ASP A 284 10.98 11.95 35.72
N LYS A 285 10.12 10.95 35.56
CA LYS A 285 9.68 10.08 36.64
C LYS A 285 10.27 8.67 36.50
N VAL A 286 10.31 7.96 37.60
CA VAL A 286 10.78 6.56 37.68
C VAL A 286 9.89 5.79 38.66
N VAL A 287 9.83 4.46 38.48
CA VAL A 287 9.08 3.57 39.36
C VAL A 287 10.04 2.96 40.38
N VAL A 288 9.66 2.99 41.64
CA VAL A 288 10.43 2.41 42.72
C VAL A 288 10.23 0.89 42.72
N GLU A 289 11.31 0.14 42.55
CA GLU A 289 11.29 -1.33 42.68
C GLU A 289 11.51 -1.77 44.16
N ASP A 290 12.52 -1.19 44.80
CA ASP A 290 12.90 -1.51 46.19
C ASP A 290 13.14 -0.18 46.95
N ALA A 291 12.34 0.07 47.98
CA ALA A 291 12.46 1.28 48.77
C ALA A 291 13.74 1.34 49.63
N GLY A 292 14.50 0.24 49.71
CA GLY A 292 15.63 0.15 50.64
C GLY A 292 15.24 0.46 52.09
N ASP A 293 16.01 1.36 52.72
CA ASP A 293 15.74 1.81 54.10
C ASP A 293 14.99 3.17 54.15
N SER A 294 14.40 3.60 53.03
CA SER A 294 13.62 4.86 52.96
C SER A 294 12.25 4.69 53.62
N GLN A 295 11.88 5.67 54.46
CA GLN A 295 10.55 5.76 55.06
C GLN A 295 9.58 6.62 54.27
N ASN A 296 10.10 7.36 53.26
CA ASN A 296 9.35 8.35 52.48
C ASN A 296 8.88 7.84 51.12
N VAL A 297 9.31 6.62 50.75
CA VAL A 297 9.05 6.04 49.41
C VAL A 297 8.61 4.59 49.57
N GLN A 298 7.65 4.15 48.80
CA GLN A 298 7.12 2.79 48.81
C GLN A 298 7.42 2.06 47.49
N PRO A 299 7.59 0.74 47.48
CA PRO A 299 7.69 -0.04 46.25
C PRO A 299 6.47 0.14 45.39
N GLY A 300 6.66 0.26 44.06
CA GLY A 300 5.61 0.53 43.07
C GLY A 300 5.22 2.02 42.96
N GLN A 301 5.77 2.91 43.79
CA GLN A 301 5.45 4.34 43.71
C GLN A 301 6.21 5.01 42.58
N ILE A 302 5.52 5.90 41.81
CA ILE A 302 6.13 6.75 40.79
C ILE A 302 6.65 8.02 41.46
N ILE A 303 7.94 8.29 41.33
CA ILE A 303 8.61 9.47 41.88
C ILE A 303 9.43 10.19 40.83
N SER A 304 9.65 11.50 41.03
CA SER A 304 10.55 12.26 40.17
C SER A 304 12.02 11.92 40.43
N LEU A 305 12.85 12.01 39.39
CA LEU A 305 14.30 11.82 39.50
C LEU A 305 14.94 12.77 40.54
N ARG A 306 14.37 13.96 40.72
CA ARG A 306 14.83 14.90 41.77
C ARG A 306 14.58 14.31 43.15
N LYS A 307 13.36 13.86 43.46
CA LYS A 307 13.02 13.23 44.75
C LYS A 307 13.88 11.99 45.02
N LEU A 308 14.12 11.16 44.00
CA LEU A 308 14.99 10.02 44.09
C LEU A 308 16.42 10.41 44.49
N ARG A 309 16.99 11.45 43.87
CA ARG A 309 18.33 11.95 44.19
C ARG A 309 18.43 12.49 45.61
N ASP A 310 17.42 13.25 46.05
CA ASP A 310 17.36 13.81 47.40
C ASP A 310 17.28 12.70 48.47
N GLU A 311 16.41 11.69 48.28
CA GLU A 311 16.28 10.54 49.16
C GLU A 311 17.55 9.70 49.20
N ASN A 312 18.09 9.33 48.05
CA ASN A 312 19.33 8.56 47.98
C ASN A 312 20.54 9.32 48.57
N SER A 313 20.57 10.63 48.46
CA SER A 313 21.58 11.46 49.09
C SER A 313 21.44 11.47 50.62
N ALA A 314 20.22 11.48 51.16
CA ALA A 314 19.94 11.43 52.58
C ALA A 314 20.28 10.03 53.15
N LEU A 315 19.92 8.94 52.48
CA LEU A 315 20.23 7.56 52.83
C LEU A 315 21.75 7.31 52.82
N LYS A 316 22.45 7.79 51.78
CA LYS A 316 23.91 7.66 51.67
C LYS A 316 24.67 8.36 52.81
N ARG A 317 24.17 9.52 53.27
CA ARG A 317 24.76 10.21 54.45
C ARG A 317 24.62 9.42 55.76
N ARG A 318 23.62 8.51 55.83
CA ARG A 318 23.32 7.68 57.00
C ARG A 318 23.85 6.25 56.86
N ASP A 319 24.56 5.96 55.76
CA ASP A 319 25.09 4.62 55.41
C ASP A 319 23.97 3.56 55.29
N MET A 320 22.81 3.95 54.76
CA MET A 320 21.62 3.12 54.63
C MET A 320 21.45 2.63 53.18
N LYS A 321 20.64 1.55 53.00
CA LYS A 321 20.38 0.97 51.70
C LYS A 321 19.60 1.92 50.81
N LEU A 322 20.11 2.14 49.57
CA LEU A 322 19.54 3.10 48.60
C LEU A 322 18.26 2.56 47.96
N VAL A 323 17.42 3.47 47.49
CA VAL A 323 16.23 3.18 46.69
C VAL A 323 16.67 2.70 45.31
N LYS A 324 16.13 1.55 44.88
CA LYS A 324 16.29 1.03 43.53
C LYS A 324 15.06 1.35 42.70
N VAL A 325 15.28 1.75 41.47
CA VAL A 325 14.22 2.14 40.53
C VAL A 325 14.41 1.46 39.20
N ARG A 326 13.33 1.34 38.44
CA ARG A 326 13.33 1.05 37.02
C ARG A 326 12.80 2.24 36.23
N ASP A 327 13.12 2.25 34.96
CA ASP A 327 12.55 3.24 34.04
C ASP A 327 11.03 3.05 33.95
N ILE A 328 10.33 4.16 33.75
CA ILE A 328 8.88 4.16 33.57
C ILE A 328 8.55 3.79 32.12
N ILE A 329 7.51 3.00 31.94
CA ILE A 329 7.05 2.56 30.62
C ILE A 329 5.86 3.44 30.22
N PRO A 330 5.99 4.31 29.21
CA PRO A 330 4.87 5.11 28.70
C PRO A 330 3.84 4.23 28.01
N ALA A 331 2.60 4.72 27.89
CA ALA A 331 1.59 4.04 27.11
C ALA A 331 1.91 4.13 25.60
N THR A 332 1.53 3.09 24.85
CA THR A 332 1.60 3.01 23.38
C THR A 332 0.21 2.93 22.76
N SER A 333 0.09 3.41 21.52
CA SER A 333 -1.18 3.46 20.80
C SER A 333 -1.01 3.15 19.32
#